data_6d54daae3928d864075f57ada270db12
#
_entry.id   6d54daae3928d864075f57ada270db12
#
_cell.length_a   1.000
_cell.length_b   1.000
_cell.length_c   1.000
_cell.angle_alpha   90.00
_cell.angle_beta   90.00
_cell.angle_gamma   90.00
#
_symmetry.space_group_name_H-M   'P 1'
#
loop_
_entity.id
_entity.type
_entity.pdbx_description
1 polymer ?
#
loop_
_entity_poly.entity_id
_entity_poly.type
_entity_poly.pdbx_seq_one_letter_code
_entity_poly.pdbx_strand_id
1 'polypeptide(L)'
;MRTADFDYDLPESYIAQAPAYPRDSCKLMVVHKDGALEHRIFRDVIDYLNPGDLLVVNETRVLPARLLGNKVGTGGAVECLLLNKSEGATDTAAEQTWECLVKPGKRLKPGALMEFKDADGRVILHGEVTDILPENGARVVRLTPQGNAVSVDLAMHLVGRTPLPPYITEYKGDDEMYQTVYSKTERSAAAPTAGLHFTKELLERIKEKGVRVATVDLEVGLGTFRTVNEDDPAEHDMHVELYTVPQATVDAVRETKAAGHRVIAVGTTSVRSLESAAADGELEAKNRAATKLYIMPGYEYKVVDSIITNFHVPRSTLLMLVSAFSSRDIVMNAYEEAKRNDYRFFSFGDSMMLL
;
A
#
# COMPACT_ATOMS: atom_id res chain seq x y z
N MET A 1 6.42 -15.72 21.37
CA MET A 1 5.83 -14.41 20.95
C MET A 1 4.35 -14.66 20.70
N ARG A 2 3.47 -13.74 21.09
CA ARG A 2 2.02 -13.85 20.86
C ARG A 2 1.55 -12.65 20.06
N THR A 3 0.52 -12.81 19.23
CA THR A 3 -0.10 -11.71 18.49
C THR A 3 -0.58 -10.58 19.41
N ALA A 4 -1.07 -10.94 20.60
CA ALA A 4 -1.47 -9.98 21.64
C ALA A 4 -0.31 -9.08 22.13
N ASP A 5 0.96 -9.50 21.96
CA ASP A 5 2.11 -8.69 22.33
C ASP A 5 2.27 -7.44 21.42
N PHE A 6 1.56 -7.40 20.27
CA PHE A 6 1.50 -6.28 19.30
C PHE A 6 0.15 -5.59 19.31
N ASP A 7 -0.63 -5.78 20.37
CA ASP A 7 -1.89 -5.07 20.54
C ASP A 7 -1.69 -3.76 21.30
N TYR A 8 -2.47 -2.75 20.95
CA TYR A 8 -2.52 -1.49 21.66
C TYR A 8 -3.89 -0.84 21.48
N ASP A 9 -4.33 -0.07 22.46
CA ASP A 9 -5.58 0.66 22.37
C ASP A 9 -5.42 1.87 21.45
N LEU A 10 -6.30 1.97 20.46
CA LEU A 10 -6.33 3.08 19.50
C LEU A 10 -7.78 3.55 19.33
N PRO A 11 -8.18 4.65 20.02
CA PRO A 11 -9.46 5.30 19.75
C PRO A 11 -9.60 5.72 18.28
N GLU A 12 -10.79 5.57 17.71
CA GLU A 12 -11.07 5.91 16.29
C GLU A 12 -10.74 7.38 15.96
N SER A 13 -10.79 8.28 16.96
CA SER A 13 -10.45 9.70 16.79
C SER A 13 -8.99 9.95 16.37
N TYR A 14 -8.09 9.01 16.59
CA TYR A 14 -6.70 9.10 16.11
C TYR A 14 -6.54 8.70 14.64
N ILE A 15 -7.53 8.01 14.06
CA ILE A 15 -7.46 7.54 12.68
C ILE A 15 -7.73 8.70 11.73
N ALA A 16 -6.71 9.10 10.97
CA ALA A 16 -6.83 10.23 10.04
C ALA A 16 -7.82 9.93 8.91
N GLN A 17 -8.84 10.78 8.77
CA GLN A 17 -9.84 10.68 7.72
C GLN A 17 -9.47 11.48 6.46
N ALA A 18 -8.48 12.38 6.54
CA ALA A 18 -7.98 13.17 5.43
C ALA A 18 -6.46 13.40 5.58
N PRO A 19 -5.73 13.54 4.46
CA PRO A 19 -4.30 13.83 4.50
C PRO A 19 -4.03 15.26 5.01
N ALA A 20 -2.80 15.50 5.50
CA ALA A 20 -2.33 16.85 5.74
C ALA A 20 -2.19 17.63 4.42
N TYR A 21 -2.32 18.95 4.49
CA TYR A 21 -2.08 19.81 3.34
C TYR A 21 -1.24 21.04 3.76
N PRO A 22 -0.09 21.28 3.11
CA PRO A 22 0.58 20.39 2.15
C PRO A 22 0.96 19.04 2.80
N ARG A 23 1.18 17.99 1.98
CA ARG A 23 1.39 16.60 2.45
C ARG A 23 2.54 16.47 3.43
N ASP A 24 3.63 17.23 3.21
CA ASP A 24 4.83 17.26 4.02
C ASP A 24 4.72 18.06 5.33
N SER A 25 3.52 18.59 5.64
CA SER A 25 3.23 19.27 6.89
C SER A 25 2.73 18.35 8.02
N CYS A 26 2.55 17.06 7.75
CA CYS A 26 2.24 16.08 8.78
C CYS A 26 3.39 15.96 9.79
N LYS A 27 3.12 15.40 10.97
CA LYS A 27 4.16 15.15 11.97
C LYS A 27 5.08 14.00 11.55
N LEU A 28 6.33 14.07 12.00
CA LEU A 28 7.34 13.04 11.89
C LEU A 28 7.87 12.70 13.27
N MET A 29 7.81 11.43 13.66
CA MET A 29 8.50 10.92 14.83
C MET A 29 9.79 10.22 14.38
N VAL A 30 10.94 10.72 14.84
CA VAL A 30 12.22 10.04 14.61
C VAL A 30 12.52 9.16 15.80
N VAL A 31 12.75 7.87 15.53
CA VAL A 31 13.01 6.83 16.53
C VAL A 31 14.46 6.40 16.39
N HIS A 32 15.27 6.70 17.38
CA HIS A 32 16.68 6.33 17.44
C HIS A 32 16.87 4.88 17.92
N LYS A 33 18.02 4.28 17.60
CA LYS A 33 18.36 2.89 18.00
C LYS A 33 18.38 2.66 19.50
N ASP A 34 18.68 3.68 20.28
CA ASP A 34 18.67 3.67 21.76
C ASP A 34 17.29 3.90 22.36
N GLY A 35 16.27 4.12 21.52
CA GLY A 35 14.88 4.39 21.91
C GLY A 35 14.59 5.87 22.16
N ALA A 36 15.53 6.79 21.95
CA ALA A 36 15.26 8.23 22.02
C ALA A 36 14.28 8.63 20.89
N LEU A 37 13.37 9.54 21.21
CA LEU A 37 12.33 10.00 20.31
C LEU A 37 12.48 11.50 20.05
N GLU A 38 12.33 11.90 18.77
CA GLU A 38 12.25 13.30 18.39
C GLU A 38 10.96 13.58 17.65
N HIS A 39 10.35 14.74 17.94
CA HIS A 39 9.14 15.22 17.26
C HIS A 39 9.52 16.29 16.24
N ARG A 40 9.14 16.07 15.00
CA ARG A 40 9.43 16.93 13.84
C ARG A 40 8.18 17.10 12.96
N ILE A 41 8.33 17.88 11.91
CA ILE A 41 7.40 17.91 10.77
C ILE A 41 8.03 17.11 9.62
N PHE A 42 7.23 16.45 8.79
CA PHE A 42 7.76 15.51 7.80
C PHE A 42 8.78 16.15 6.84
N ARG A 43 8.61 17.43 6.48
CA ARG A 43 9.58 18.14 5.64
C ARG A 43 10.99 18.20 6.22
N ASP A 44 11.14 18.02 7.53
CA ASP A 44 12.42 18.00 8.22
C ASP A 44 13.13 16.65 8.07
N VAL A 45 12.50 15.66 7.42
CA VAL A 45 13.14 14.36 7.11
C VAL A 45 14.48 14.52 6.39
N ILE A 46 14.61 15.58 5.60
CA ILE A 46 15.84 15.91 4.88
C ILE A 46 17.04 16.10 5.84
N ASP A 47 16.82 16.53 7.09
CA ASP A 47 17.87 16.74 8.06
C ASP A 47 18.51 15.44 8.56
N TYR A 48 17.77 14.32 8.41
CA TYR A 48 18.19 12.96 8.79
C TYR A 48 18.79 12.16 7.62
N LEU A 49 18.84 12.74 6.43
CA LEU A 49 19.44 12.16 5.23
C LEU A 49 20.82 12.75 4.99
N ASN A 50 21.79 11.94 4.58
CA ASN A 50 23.15 12.38 4.25
C ASN A 50 23.42 12.31 2.74
N PRO A 51 24.27 13.18 2.20
CA PRO A 51 24.77 13.01 0.83
C PRO A 51 25.34 11.59 0.63
N GLY A 52 24.93 10.95 -0.46
CA GLY A 52 25.30 9.56 -0.76
C GLY A 52 24.30 8.52 -0.29
N ASP A 53 23.39 8.83 0.64
CA ASP A 53 22.30 7.92 1.00
C ASP A 53 21.40 7.62 -0.20
N LEU A 54 20.72 6.47 -0.17
CA LEU A 54 19.75 6.04 -1.18
C LEU A 54 18.38 5.92 -0.57
N LEU A 55 17.42 6.69 -1.09
CA LEU A 55 16.02 6.58 -0.76
C LEU A 55 15.35 5.62 -1.75
N VAL A 56 14.76 4.52 -1.27
CA VAL A 56 14.04 3.55 -2.12
C VAL A 56 12.54 3.67 -1.89
N VAL A 57 11.80 3.96 -2.97
CA VAL A 57 10.36 4.22 -2.94
C VAL A 57 9.59 3.20 -3.78
N ASN A 58 8.38 2.87 -3.39
CA ASN A 58 7.47 2.04 -4.19
C ASN A 58 6.69 2.93 -5.16
N GLU A 59 6.93 2.78 -6.48
CA GLU A 59 6.32 3.60 -7.53
C GLU A 59 4.99 3.06 -8.07
N THR A 60 4.43 2.03 -7.41
CA THR A 60 3.11 1.51 -7.80
C THR A 60 2.04 2.60 -7.71
N ARG A 61 1.04 2.52 -8.59
CA ARG A 61 -0.12 3.40 -8.62
C ARG A 61 -1.39 2.59 -8.34
N VAL A 62 -2.30 3.17 -7.60
CA VAL A 62 -3.58 2.52 -7.29
C VAL A 62 -4.49 2.59 -8.50
N LEU A 63 -5.07 1.44 -8.85
CA LEU A 63 -6.12 1.32 -9.86
C LEU A 63 -7.42 1.99 -9.39
N PRO A 64 -8.24 2.57 -10.28
CA PRO A 64 -9.61 2.97 -9.97
C PRO A 64 -10.52 1.73 -9.85
N ALA A 65 -10.19 0.85 -8.90
CA ALA A 65 -10.70 -0.51 -8.80
C ALA A 65 -12.06 -0.61 -8.07
N ARG A 66 -12.57 0.49 -7.52
CA ARG A 66 -13.87 0.52 -6.84
C ARG A 66 -14.96 1.01 -7.78
N LEU A 67 -15.81 0.09 -8.24
CA LEU A 67 -16.90 0.35 -9.17
C LEU A 67 -18.23 0.45 -8.42
N LEU A 68 -18.89 1.59 -8.51
CA LEU A 68 -20.22 1.81 -7.94
C LEU A 68 -21.26 1.84 -9.07
N GLY A 69 -22.29 1.02 -8.98
CA GLY A 69 -23.25 0.88 -10.06
C GLY A 69 -24.61 0.29 -9.61
N ASN A 70 -25.32 -0.30 -10.55
CA ASN A 70 -26.63 -0.87 -10.31
C ASN A 70 -26.74 -2.28 -10.89
N LYS A 71 -27.49 -3.14 -10.21
CA LYS A 71 -27.87 -4.45 -10.76
C LYS A 71 -28.87 -4.26 -11.89
N VAL A 72 -28.58 -4.81 -13.05
CA VAL A 72 -29.46 -4.77 -14.22
C VAL A 72 -30.77 -5.48 -13.89
N GLY A 73 -31.87 -4.93 -14.35
CA GLY A 73 -33.26 -5.45 -14.17
C GLY A 73 -33.92 -5.05 -12.87
N THR A 74 -33.17 -4.83 -11.76
CA THR A 74 -33.77 -4.42 -10.47
C THR A 74 -33.41 -3.00 -10.04
N GLY A 75 -32.37 -2.41 -10.64
CA GLY A 75 -31.88 -1.08 -10.29
C GLY A 75 -31.22 -0.98 -8.90
N GLY A 76 -31.09 -2.10 -8.18
CA GLY A 76 -30.51 -2.12 -6.83
C GLY A 76 -29.04 -1.70 -6.86
N ALA A 77 -28.62 -0.83 -5.94
CA ALA A 77 -27.22 -0.38 -5.84
C ALA A 77 -26.27 -1.56 -5.61
N VAL A 78 -25.14 -1.52 -6.30
CA VAL A 78 -24.06 -2.50 -6.18
C VAL A 78 -22.70 -1.80 -6.04
N GLU A 79 -21.80 -2.46 -5.33
CA GLU A 79 -20.39 -2.13 -5.30
C GLU A 79 -19.60 -3.36 -5.78
N CYS A 80 -18.67 -3.17 -6.70
CA CYS A 80 -17.75 -4.18 -7.16
C CYS A 80 -16.33 -3.64 -6.96
N LEU A 81 -15.57 -4.29 -6.10
CA LEU A 81 -14.19 -3.95 -5.81
C LEU A 81 -13.27 -4.99 -6.45
N LEU A 82 -12.54 -4.56 -7.46
CA LEU A 82 -11.59 -5.40 -8.21
C LEU A 82 -10.38 -5.71 -7.34
N LEU A 83 -9.97 -6.99 -7.30
CA LEU A 83 -8.83 -7.48 -6.51
C LEU A 83 -7.68 -7.89 -7.42
N ASN A 84 -7.87 -9.01 -8.11
CA ASN A 84 -6.87 -9.60 -8.97
C ASN A 84 -7.43 -9.75 -10.38
N LYS A 85 -6.65 -9.35 -11.38
CA LYS A 85 -6.96 -9.63 -12.76
C LYS A 85 -6.62 -11.08 -13.07
N SER A 86 -7.57 -11.82 -13.65
CA SER A 86 -7.31 -13.18 -14.09
C SER A 86 -6.48 -13.13 -15.38
N GLU A 87 -5.31 -13.75 -15.38
CA GLU A 87 -4.51 -13.94 -16.58
C GLU A 87 -5.10 -15.11 -17.38
N GLY A 88 -5.72 -14.84 -18.51
CA GLY A 88 -6.37 -15.85 -19.34
C GLY A 88 -6.38 -15.50 -20.83
N ALA A 89 -6.64 -16.51 -21.66
CA ALA A 89 -6.69 -16.38 -23.13
C ALA A 89 -7.80 -15.42 -23.64
N THR A 90 -8.74 -15.04 -22.78
CA THR A 90 -9.84 -14.12 -23.09
C THR A 90 -9.57 -12.69 -22.63
N ASP A 91 -8.39 -12.42 -22.03
CA ASP A 91 -8.04 -11.08 -21.59
C ASP A 91 -7.66 -10.20 -22.78
N THR A 92 -8.57 -9.36 -23.19
CA THR A 92 -8.41 -8.41 -24.29
C THR A 92 -8.71 -6.99 -23.80
N ALA A 93 -8.40 -5.98 -24.61
CA ALA A 93 -8.83 -4.62 -24.32
C ALA A 93 -10.37 -4.50 -24.19
N ALA A 94 -11.11 -5.34 -24.89
CA ALA A 94 -12.58 -5.33 -24.91
C ALA A 94 -13.24 -6.24 -23.88
N GLU A 95 -12.49 -7.13 -23.22
CA GLU A 95 -13.02 -8.03 -22.18
C GLU A 95 -11.92 -8.38 -21.19
N GLN A 96 -12.21 -8.23 -19.90
CA GLN A 96 -11.31 -8.60 -18.81
C GLN A 96 -12.07 -9.37 -17.73
N THR A 97 -11.41 -10.34 -17.12
CA THR A 97 -11.97 -11.10 -16.00
C THR A 97 -11.20 -10.78 -14.72
N TRP A 98 -11.95 -10.50 -13.66
CA TRP A 98 -11.41 -10.07 -12.38
C TRP A 98 -11.99 -10.87 -11.22
N GLU A 99 -11.16 -11.18 -10.23
CA GLU A 99 -11.62 -11.52 -8.90
C GLU A 99 -12.08 -10.26 -8.18
N CYS A 100 -13.28 -10.28 -7.57
CA CYS A 100 -13.92 -9.10 -7.02
C CYS A 100 -14.58 -9.38 -5.67
N LEU A 101 -14.54 -8.42 -4.76
CA LEU A 101 -15.49 -8.34 -3.66
C LEU A 101 -16.71 -7.54 -4.12
N VAL A 102 -17.91 -8.06 -3.83
CA VAL A 102 -19.15 -7.39 -4.25
C VAL A 102 -20.11 -7.16 -3.09
N LYS A 103 -20.84 -6.06 -3.14
CA LYS A 103 -21.96 -5.75 -2.22
C LYS A 103 -23.22 -5.41 -3.02
N PRO A 104 -24.38 -5.98 -2.63
CA PRO A 104 -24.61 -7.03 -1.62
C PRO A 104 -24.30 -8.43 -2.18
N GLY A 105 -23.40 -9.18 -1.53
CA GLY A 105 -22.93 -10.49 -2.02
C GLY A 105 -24.04 -11.54 -2.24
N LYS A 106 -25.08 -11.56 -1.39
CA LYS A 106 -26.19 -12.52 -1.49
C LYS A 106 -27.03 -12.38 -2.78
N ARG A 107 -27.04 -11.19 -3.39
CA ARG A 107 -27.85 -10.87 -4.57
C ARG A 107 -27.08 -10.94 -5.89
N LEU A 108 -25.75 -11.00 -5.81
CA LEU A 108 -24.84 -11.07 -6.95
C LEU A 108 -24.28 -12.49 -7.06
N LYS A 109 -25.10 -13.35 -7.69
CA LYS A 109 -24.80 -14.76 -7.98
C LYS A 109 -24.39 -14.90 -9.46
N PRO A 110 -23.81 -16.04 -9.87
CA PRO A 110 -23.51 -16.30 -11.28
C PRO A 110 -24.71 -16.00 -12.19
N GLY A 111 -24.47 -15.32 -13.31
CA GLY A 111 -25.47 -14.77 -14.22
C GLY A 111 -26.01 -13.39 -13.83
N ALA A 112 -25.64 -12.83 -12.67
CA ALA A 112 -26.02 -11.46 -12.32
C ALA A 112 -25.27 -10.44 -13.14
N LEU A 113 -25.99 -9.47 -13.73
CA LEU A 113 -25.44 -8.37 -14.50
C LEU A 113 -25.45 -7.07 -13.69
N MET A 114 -24.36 -6.32 -13.80
CA MET A 114 -24.17 -5.00 -13.21
C MET A 114 -23.88 -3.98 -14.31
N GLU A 115 -24.33 -2.76 -14.12
CA GLU A 115 -24.04 -1.63 -15.00
C GLU A 115 -23.39 -0.50 -14.22
N PHE A 116 -22.33 0.10 -14.79
CA PHE A 116 -21.62 1.21 -14.21
C PHE A 116 -21.70 2.40 -15.17
N LYS A 117 -22.09 3.56 -14.61
CA LYS A 117 -22.45 4.75 -15.38
C LYS A 117 -21.46 5.88 -15.11
N ASP A 118 -21.21 6.68 -16.16
CA ASP A 118 -20.51 7.95 -16.02
C ASP A 118 -21.37 9.02 -15.31
N ALA A 119 -20.80 10.22 -15.17
CA ALA A 119 -21.46 11.36 -14.54
C ALA A 119 -22.70 11.82 -15.31
N ASP A 120 -22.81 11.53 -16.61
CA ASP A 120 -23.96 11.86 -17.46
C ASP A 120 -25.05 10.77 -17.42
N GLY A 121 -24.83 9.69 -16.66
CA GLY A 121 -25.76 8.57 -16.53
C GLY A 121 -25.71 7.55 -17.67
N ARG A 122 -24.70 7.64 -18.57
CA ARG A 122 -24.51 6.66 -19.64
C ARG A 122 -23.82 5.42 -19.12
N VAL A 123 -24.27 4.24 -19.55
CA VAL A 123 -23.60 2.98 -19.22
C VAL A 123 -22.28 2.90 -19.97
N ILE A 124 -21.17 2.81 -19.25
CA ILE A 124 -19.79 2.77 -19.77
C ILE A 124 -19.17 1.39 -19.58
N LEU A 125 -19.58 0.65 -18.57
CA LEU A 125 -19.04 -0.67 -18.26
C LEU A 125 -20.14 -1.60 -17.79
N HIS A 126 -20.15 -2.82 -18.30
CA HIS A 126 -20.92 -3.93 -17.76
C HIS A 126 -20.04 -4.90 -16.97
N GLY A 127 -20.58 -5.51 -15.93
CA GLY A 127 -19.98 -6.61 -15.20
C GLY A 127 -20.93 -7.77 -15.10
N GLU A 128 -20.50 -8.96 -15.49
CA GLU A 128 -21.24 -10.21 -15.30
C GLU A 128 -20.54 -11.07 -14.25
N VAL A 129 -21.26 -11.47 -13.23
CA VAL A 129 -20.74 -12.48 -12.28
C VAL A 129 -20.77 -13.84 -12.97
N THR A 130 -19.60 -14.42 -13.20
CA THR A 130 -19.46 -15.73 -13.85
C THR A 130 -19.31 -16.86 -12.85
N ASP A 131 -18.68 -16.61 -11.68
CA ASP A 131 -18.46 -17.63 -10.67
C ASP A 131 -18.33 -17.03 -9.25
N ILE A 132 -18.27 -17.90 -8.24
CA ILE A 132 -18.03 -17.60 -6.83
C ILE A 132 -16.83 -18.43 -6.36
N LEU A 133 -15.80 -17.79 -5.82
CA LEU A 133 -14.65 -18.47 -5.26
C LEU A 133 -14.99 -19.02 -3.87
N PRO A 134 -14.91 -20.37 -3.65
CA PRO A 134 -15.37 -20.99 -2.40
C PRO A 134 -14.54 -20.58 -1.19
N GLU A 135 -13.24 -20.34 -1.39
CA GLU A 135 -12.25 -20.09 -0.34
C GLU A 135 -12.47 -18.76 0.40
N ASN A 136 -12.97 -17.74 -0.30
CA ASN A 136 -13.11 -16.39 0.28
C ASN A 136 -14.47 -15.72 -0.03
N GLY A 137 -15.33 -16.38 -0.81
CA GLY A 137 -16.62 -15.86 -1.23
C GLY A 137 -16.55 -14.70 -2.23
N ALA A 138 -15.38 -14.42 -2.79
CA ALA A 138 -15.22 -13.46 -3.87
C ALA A 138 -15.96 -13.90 -5.14
N ARG A 139 -16.18 -12.98 -6.05
CA ARG A 139 -16.82 -13.23 -7.34
C ARG A 139 -15.81 -13.17 -8.45
N VAL A 140 -15.94 -14.03 -9.42
CA VAL A 140 -15.32 -13.86 -10.72
C VAL A 140 -16.26 -13.01 -11.56
N VAL A 141 -15.77 -11.86 -12.01
CA VAL A 141 -16.57 -10.89 -12.78
C VAL A 141 -15.92 -10.63 -14.11
N ARG A 142 -16.66 -10.85 -15.17
CA ARG A 142 -16.29 -10.48 -16.53
C ARG A 142 -16.74 -9.05 -16.80
N LEU A 143 -15.80 -8.18 -17.15
CA LEU A 143 -16.03 -6.78 -17.48
C LEU A 143 -15.99 -6.58 -18.99
N THR A 144 -16.97 -5.84 -19.51
CA THR A 144 -17.05 -5.46 -20.94
C THR A 144 -17.40 -3.98 -21.06
N PRO A 145 -16.59 -3.19 -21.82
CA PRO A 145 -16.85 -1.78 -22.02
C PRO A 145 -18.11 -1.56 -22.85
N GLN A 146 -18.77 -0.42 -22.66
CA GLN A 146 -20.00 -0.04 -23.33
C GLN A 146 -19.87 1.37 -23.92
N GLY A 147 -20.76 1.69 -24.86
CA GLY A 147 -20.83 3.02 -25.45
C GLY A 147 -19.53 3.40 -26.20
N ASN A 148 -18.94 4.50 -25.81
CA ASN A 148 -17.72 5.03 -26.45
C ASN A 148 -16.41 4.52 -25.80
N ALA A 149 -16.48 3.70 -24.77
CA ALA A 149 -15.30 3.12 -24.15
C ALA A 149 -14.73 2.01 -25.04
N VAL A 150 -13.52 2.22 -25.55
CA VAL A 150 -12.86 1.26 -26.47
C VAL A 150 -12.11 0.16 -25.73
N SER A 151 -11.99 0.25 -24.41
CA SER A 151 -11.36 -0.76 -23.57
C SER A 151 -11.92 -0.78 -22.16
N VAL A 152 -11.74 -1.91 -21.46
CA VAL A 152 -12.09 -2.04 -20.05
C VAL A 152 -11.32 -1.03 -19.20
N ASP A 153 -10.03 -0.86 -19.46
CA ASP A 153 -9.19 0.09 -18.70
C ASP A 153 -9.69 1.53 -18.84
N LEU A 154 -10.04 1.97 -20.06
CA LEU A 154 -10.65 3.28 -20.25
C LEU A 154 -12.00 3.40 -19.54
N ALA A 155 -12.84 2.37 -19.62
CA ALA A 155 -14.12 2.37 -18.91
C ALA A 155 -13.93 2.46 -17.38
N MET A 156 -12.95 1.73 -16.83
CA MET A 156 -12.61 1.80 -15.41
C MET A 156 -12.20 3.21 -14.98
N HIS A 157 -11.40 3.91 -15.79
CA HIS A 157 -11.02 5.31 -15.49
C HIS A 157 -12.20 6.28 -15.53
N LEU A 158 -13.23 6.00 -16.33
CA LEU A 158 -14.41 6.85 -16.43
C LEU A 158 -15.41 6.64 -15.27
N VAL A 159 -15.52 5.44 -14.73
CA VAL A 159 -16.54 5.08 -13.73
C VAL A 159 -15.98 4.59 -12.40
N GLY A 160 -14.71 4.21 -12.36
CA GLY A 160 -14.03 3.69 -11.17
C GLY A 160 -13.59 4.80 -10.24
N ARG A 161 -13.42 4.43 -8.99
CA ARG A 161 -12.85 5.27 -7.94
C ARG A 161 -11.67 4.57 -7.30
N THR A 162 -10.75 5.33 -6.76
CA THR A 162 -9.65 4.81 -5.95
C THR A 162 -10.21 4.10 -4.71
N PRO A 163 -9.89 2.81 -4.49
CA PRO A 163 -10.29 2.12 -3.27
C PRO A 163 -9.49 2.67 -2.09
N LEU A 164 -10.20 3.15 -1.08
CA LEU A 164 -9.60 3.57 0.18
C LEU A 164 -9.65 2.43 1.20
N PRO A 165 -8.71 2.37 2.16
CA PRO A 165 -8.77 1.43 3.27
C PRO A 165 -10.09 1.53 4.04
N PRO A 166 -10.58 0.43 4.65
CA PRO A 166 -11.91 0.39 5.25
C PRO A 166 -12.11 1.34 6.44
N TYR A 167 -11.02 1.79 7.06
CA TYR A 167 -11.06 2.75 8.17
C TYR A 167 -11.14 4.22 7.72
N ILE A 168 -11.01 4.51 6.42
CA ILE A 168 -11.25 5.83 5.84
C ILE A 168 -12.67 5.86 5.28
N THR A 169 -13.59 6.46 6.02
CA THR A 169 -15.02 6.44 5.70
C THR A 169 -15.58 7.81 5.31
N GLU A 170 -14.87 8.88 5.66
CA GLU A 170 -15.37 10.25 5.53
C GLU A 170 -14.71 11.06 4.41
N TYR A 171 -13.64 10.54 3.80
CA TYR A 171 -12.89 11.27 2.76
C TYR A 171 -13.71 11.43 1.48
N LYS A 172 -13.86 12.70 1.06
CA LYS A 172 -14.57 13.11 -0.17
C LYS A 172 -13.71 14.03 -1.05
N GLY A 173 -12.41 14.07 -0.76
CA GLY A 173 -11.47 14.91 -1.52
C GLY A 173 -11.04 14.26 -2.83
N ASP A 174 -9.98 14.81 -3.40
CA ASP A 174 -9.38 14.34 -4.66
C ASP A 174 -8.71 12.97 -4.47
N ASP A 175 -9.07 11.99 -5.31
CA ASP A 175 -8.48 10.65 -5.30
C ASP A 175 -6.96 10.66 -5.53
N GLU A 176 -6.40 11.68 -6.20
CA GLU A 176 -4.95 11.89 -6.35
C GLU A 176 -4.24 12.10 -5.00
N MET A 177 -4.95 12.50 -3.96
CA MET A 177 -4.36 12.57 -2.62
C MET A 177 -4.05 11.21 -2.02
N TYR A 178 -4.61 10.12 -2.55
CA TYR A 178 -4.26 8.74 -2.21
C TYR A 178 -3.28 8.10 -3.21
N GLN A 179 -2.56 8.92 -3.97
CA GLN A 179 -1.47 8.52 -4.87
C GLN A 179 -0.16 9.20 -4.43
N THR A 180 0.98 8.51 -4.58
CA THR A 180 2.28 9.14 -4.36
C THR A 180 2.64 10.05 -5.55
N VAL A 181 3.42 11.10 -5.30
CA VAL A 181 3.83 12.06 -6.35
C VAL A 181 4.77 11.44 -7.40
N TYR A 182 5.23 10.23 -7.18
CA TYR A 182 6.12 9.46 -8.06
C TYR A 182 5.48 8.16 -8.58
N SER A 183 4.20 7.94 -8.32
CA SER A 183 3.50 6.75 -8.82
C SER A 183 3.45 6.71 -10.34
N LYS A 184 3.63 5.53 -10.94
CA LYS A 184 3.70 5.35 -12.39
C LYS A 184 2.70 4.33 -12.92
N THR A 185 2.82 3.07 -12.49
CA THR A 185 2.09 1.96 -13.11
C THR A 185 0.92 1.52 -12.22
N GLU A 186 -0.27 1.55 -12.76
CA GLU A 186 -1.49 1.12 -12.09
C GLU A 186 -1.55 -0.40 -11.97
N ARG A 187 -1.27 -0.91 -10.79
CA ARG A 187 -1.27 -2.35 -10.49
C ARG A 187 -1.75 -2.68 -9.08
N SER A 188 -1.85 -1.70 -8.22
CA SER A 188 -2.16 -1.92 -6.81
C SER A 188 -3.61 -1.64 -6.47
N ALA A 189 -4.14 -2.39 -5.50
CA ALA A 189 -5.42 -2.11 -4.87
C ALA A 189 -5.31 -1.10 -3.71
N ALA A 190 -4.08 -0.80 -3.24
CA ALA A 190 -3.83 0.18 -2.19
C ALA A 190 -2.52 0.95 -2.44
N ALA A 191 -2.46 2.20 -1.96
CA ALA A 191 -1.27 3.04 -2.08
C ALA A 191 -0.15 2.62 -1.11
N PRO A 192 1.14 2.82 -1.47
CA PRO A 192 2.25 2.75 -0.54
C PRO A 192 2.27 4.01 0.34
N THR A 193 1.44 4.01 1.39
CA THR A 193 0.98 5.21 2.09
C THR A 193 2.07 6.04 2.78
N ALA A 194 3.21 5.45 3.14
CA ALA A 194 4.36 6.20 3.64
C ALA A 194 4.94 7.18 2.59
N GLY A 195 4.72 6.89 1.32
CA GLY A 195 5.11 7.76 0.22
C GLY A 195 4.20 8.98 0.02
N LEU A 196 2.99 8.96 0.59
CA LEU A 196 2.03 10.05 0.47
C LEU A 196 2.51 11.35 1.13
N HIS A 197 3.43 11.26 2.08
CA HIS A 197 3.97 12.42 2.79
C HIS A 197 4.92 13.26 1.94
N PHE A 198 5.49 12.70 0.87
CA PHE A 198 6.42 13.43 0.01
C PHE A 198 5.69 14.38 -0.94
N THR A 199 6.26 15.57 -1.09
CA THR A 199 5.94 16.50 -2.18
C THR A 199 7.03 16.43 -3.25
N LYS A 200 6.73 16.92 -4.47
CA LYS A 200 7.75 17.01 -5.53
C LYS A 200 8.89 17.92 -5.12
N GLU A 201 8.57 19.04 -4.48
CA GLU A 201 9.52 20.04 -3.99
C GLU A 201 10.47 19.44 -2.93
N LEU A 202 9.94 18.64 -1.99
CA LEU A 202 10.78 17.96 -1.00
C LEU A 202 11.71 16.95 -1.65
N LEU A 203 11.23 16.17 -2.62
CA LEU A 203 12.07 15.19 -3.34
C LEU A 203 13.19 15.87 -4.13
N GLU A 204 12.92 17.01 -4.77
CA GLU A 204 13.97 17.77 -5.48
C GLU A 204 15.03 18.29 -4.49
N ARG A 205 14.63 18.87 -3.35
CA ARG A 205 15.58 19.29 -2.31
C ARG A 205 16.42 18.12 -1.76
N ILE A 206 15.83 16.93 -1.61
CA ILE A 206 16.51 15.71 -1.20
C ILE A 206 17.58 15.34 -2.23
N LYS A 207 17.26 15.38 -3.53
CA LYS A 207 18.22 15.13 -4.61
C LYS A 207 19.34 16.19 -4.65
N GLU A 208 18.99 17.47 -4.49
CA GLU A 208 19.96 18.57 -4.42
C GLU A 208 20.93 18.41 -3.25
N LYS A 209 20.49 17.82 -2.15
CA LYS A 209 21.36 17.45 -1.01
C LYS A 209 22.34 16.31 -1.34
N GLY A 210 22.22 15.67 -2.50
CA GLY A 210 23.05 14.55 -2.92
C GLY A 210 22.53 13.17 -2.49
N VAL A 211 21.26 13.07 -2.13
CA VAL A 211 20.57 11.79 -1.85
C VAL A 211 19.98 11.26 -3.15
N ARG A 212 20.29 10.01 -3.49
CA ARG A 212 19.72 9.37 -4.67
C ARG A 212 18.34 8.79 -4.37
N VAL A 213 17.50 8.66 -5.40
CA VAL A 213 16.18 8.02 -5.30
C VAL A 213 16.12 6.88 -6.30
N ALA A 214 15.84 5.67 -5.83
CA ALA A 214 15.59 4.49 -6.63
C ALA A 214 14.16 3.97 -6.40
N THR A 215 13.64 3.17 -7.31
CA THR A 215 12.26 2.69 -7.27
C THR A 215 12.18 1.18 -7.22
N VAL A 216 11.17 0.69 -6.53
CA VAL A 216 10.67 -0.68 -6.62
C VAL A 216 9.18 -0.63 -6.98
N ASP A 217 8.61 -1.73 -7.40
CA ASP A 217 7.16 -1.86 -7.60
C ASP A 217 6.68 -3.09 -6.82
N LEU A 218 5.80 -2.88 -5.84
CA LEU A 218 5.10 -3.95 -5.14
C LEU A 218 3.60 -3.70 -5.31
N GLU A 219 2.93 -4.69 -5.88
CA GLU A 219 1.49 -4.68 -6.12
C GLU A 219 0.76 -4.92 -4.78
N VAL A 220 0.36 -3.83 -4.12
CA VAL A 220 -0.23 -3.89 -2.77
C VAL A 220 -1.65 -4.42 -2.83
N GLY A 221 -1.91 -5.55 -2.18
CA GLY A 221 -3.24 -6.12 -2.03
C GLY A 221 -4.00 -5.55 -0.81
N LEU A 222 -5.33 -5.71 -0.80
CA LEU A 222 -6.16 -5.30 0.35
C LEU A 222 -5.87 -6.09 1.64
N GLY A 223 -5.22 -7.24 1.52
CA GLY A 223 -4.78 -8.06 2.66
C GLY A 223 -3.83 -7.33 3.62
N THR A 224 -3.10 -6.33 3.12
CA THR A 224 -2.14 -5.53 3.90
C THR A 224 -2.79 -4.81 5.11
N PHE A 225 -4.10 -4.55 5.06
CA PHE A 225 -4.83 -3.89 6.16
C PHE A 225 -5.52 -4.86 7.12
N ARG A 226 -5.32 -6.17 6.95
CA ARG A 226 -5.88 -7.18 7.85
C ARG A 226 -5.05 -7.31 9.12
N THR A 227 -5.74 -7.57 10.22
CA THR A 227 -5.10 -7.95 11.49
C THR A 227 -4.79 -9.43 11.48
N VAL A 228 -3.74 -9.82 12.18
CA VAL A 228 -3.41 -11.21 12.47
C VAL A 228 -4.38 -11.71 13.53
N ASN A 229 -5.06 -12.81 13.28
CA ASN A 229 -6.07 -13.38 14.17
C ASN A 229 -5.56 -14.60 14.95
N GLU A 230 -4.52 -15.24 14.48
CA GLU A 230 -3.85 -16.37 15.09
C GLU A 230 -3.20 -15.94 16.41
N ASP A 231 -3.24 -16.76 17.44
CA ASP A 231 -2.61 -16.46 18.75
C ASP A 231 -1.08 -16.44 18.63
N ASP A 232 -0.51 -17.38 17.89
CA ASP A 232 0.89 -17.37 17.49
C ASP A 232 1.02 -16.71 16.10
N PRO A 233 1.68 -15.54 16.00
CA PRO A 233 1.84 -14.88 14.72
C PRO A 233 2.61 -15.72 13.69
N ALA A 234 3.42 -16.70 14.12
CA ALA A 234 4.15 -17.58 13.19
C ALA A 234 3.22 -18.52 12.40
N GLU A 235 1.99 -18.74 12.86
CA GLU A 235 0.98 -19.53 12.16
C GLU A 235 0.24 -18.75 11.08
N HIS A 236 0.45 -17.41 11.01
CA HIS A 236 -0.22 -16.58 10.04
C HIS A 236 0.24 -16.85 8.60
N ASP A 237 -0.69 -17.22 7.72
CA ASP A 237 -0.39 -17.39 6.28
C ASP A 237 -0.39 -16.04 5.56
N MET A 238 0.82 -15.52 5.31
CA MET A 238 1.00 -14.29 4.54
C MET A 238 0.44 -14.45 3.12
N HIS A 239 -0.36 -13.49 2.71
CA HIS A 239 -0.83 -13.40 1.34
C HIS A 239 0.34 -13.17 0.37
N VAL A 240 0.18 -13.69 -0.85
CA VAL A 240 1.15 -13.48 -1.93
C VAL A 240 1.01 -12.07 -2.47
N GLU A 241 2.13 -11.36 -2.63
CA GLU A 241 2.20 -10.12 -3.39
C GLU A 241 3.26 -10.23 -4.48
N LEU A 242 3.02 -9.56 -5.60
CA LEU A 242 3.96 -9.50 -6.72
C LEU A 242 4.84 -8.26 -6.57
N TYR A 243 6.15 -8.42 -6.82
CA TYR A 243 7.08 -7.32 -6.71
C TYR A 243 8.13 -7.31 -7.81
N THR A 244 8.62 -6.12 -8.11
CA THR A 244 9.72 -5.88 -9.06
C THR A 244 10.80 -5.06 -8.37
N VAL A 245 12.04 -5.51 -8.47
CA VAL A 245 13.24 -4.74 -8.15
C VAL A 245 14.05 -4.60 -9.42
N PRO A 246 14.09 -3.41 -10.05
CA PRO A 246 14.84 -3.19 -11.29
C PRO A 246 16.35 -3.35 -11.08
N GLN A 247 17.08 -3.76 -12.12
CA GLN A 247 18.55 -3.87 -12.06
C GLN A 247 19.20 -2.54 -11.64
N ALA A 248 18.70 -1.41 -12.15
CA ALA A 248 19.19 -0.09 -11.76
C ALA A 248 19.09 0.18 -10.25
N THR A 249 18.04 -0.35 -9.59
CA THR A 249 17.88 -0.26 -8.14
C THR A 249 18.89 -1.16 -7.42
N VAL A 250 19.11 -2.36 -7.92
CA VAL A 250 20.13 -3.29 -7.39
C VAL A 250 21.53 -2.64 -7.45
N ASP A 251 21.87 -2.07 -8.61
CA ASP A 251 23.16 -1.41 -8.82
C ASP A 251 23.31 -0.20 -7.88
N ALA A 252 22.27 0.64 -7.76
CA ALA A 252 22.26 1.77 -6.85
C ALA A 252 22.44 1.36 -5.37
N VAL A 253 21.80 0.28 -4.93
CA VAL A 253 21.96 -0.27 -3.57
C VAL A 253 23.41 -0.74 -3.35
N ARG A 254 23.96 -1.52 -4.30
CA ARG A 254 25.33 -2.02 -4.21
C ARG A 254 26.35 -0.88 -4.12
N GLU A 255 26.24 0.13 -4.97
CA GLU A 255 27.10 1.32 -4.95
C GLU A 255 26.99 2.08 -3.63
N THR A 256 25.78 2.28 -3.12
CA THR A 256 25.50 2.96 -1.85
C THR A 256 26.18 2.23 -0.69
N LYS A 257 25.98 0.92 -0.60
CA LYS A 257 26.59 0.08 0.45
C LYS A 257 28.12 0.05 0.34
N ALA A 258 28.67 -0.08 -0.87
CA ALA A 258 30.11 -0.08 -1.12
C ALA A 258 30.77 1.25 -0.71
N ALA A 259 30.04 2.37 -0.83
CA ALA A 259 30.48 3.70 -0.40
C ALA A 259 30.28 3.96 1.11
N GLY A 260 29.71 3.03 1.87
CA GLY A 260 29.46 3.16 3.31
C GLY A 260 28.27 4.04 3.66
N HIS A 261 27.35 4.28 2.70
CA HIS A 261 26.11 5.03 2.90
C HIS A 261 24.91 4.12 3.16
N ARG A 262 23.78 4.72 3.55
CA ARG A 262 22.58 4.01 3.99
C ARG A 262 21.57 3.82 2.87
N VAL A 263 20.89 2.69 2.90
CA VAL A 263 19.67 2.40 2.11
C VAL A 263 18.46 2.64 2.99
N ILE A 264 17.66 3.62 2.64
CA ILE A 264 16.50 4.08 3.40
C ILE A 264 15.22 3.69 2.64
N ALA A 265 14.45 2.78 3.19
CA ALA A 265 13.22 2.31 2.57
C ALA A 265 12.02 3.20 2.96
N VAL A 266 11.26 3.66 1.96
CA VAL A 266 10.01 4.38 2.18
C VAL A 266 8.84 3.40 2.08
N GLY A 267 8.24 3.11 3.24
CA GLY A 267 7.16 2.17 3.41
C GLY A 267 7.60 0.72 3.58
N THR A 268 6.78 -0.03 4.27
CA THR A 268 6.96 -1.48 4.49
C THR A 268 6.94 -2.26 3.18
N THR A 269 6.32 -1.72 2.12
CA THR A 269 6.32 -2.29 0.77
C THR A 269 7.71 -2.26 0.13
N SER A 270 8.44 -1.13 0.26
CA SER A 270 9.82 -1.03 -0.21
C SER A 270 10.75 -1.96 0.58
N VAL A 271 10.55 -2.04 1.91
CA VAL A 271 11.27 -3.01 2.77
C VAL A 271 11.05 -4.42 2.25
N ARG A 272 9.79 -4.86 2.09
CA ARG A 272 9.47 -6.23 1.67
C ARG A 272 10.02 -6.54 0.28
N SER A 273 9.98 -5.59 -0.66
CA SER A 273 10.56 -5.78 -1.99
C SER A 273 12.07 -6.03 -1.93
N LEU A 274 12.80 -5.18 -1.21
CA LEU A 274 14.26 -5.28 -1.11
C LEU A 274 14.69 -6.55 -0.36
N GLU A 275 14.09 -6.81 0.79
CA GLU A 275 14.41 -7.98 1.61
C GLU A 275 14.00 -9.31 0.95
N SER A 276 12.89 -9.33 0.19
CA SER A 276 12.50 -10.50 -0.63
C SER A 276 13.49 -10.74 -1.77
N ALA A 277 13.99 -9.68 -2.41
CA ALA A 277 14.95 -9.79 -3.50
C ALA A 277 16.35 -10.21 -3.01
N ALA A 278 16.62 -10.10 -1.70
CA ALA A 278 17.85 -10.53 -1.04
C ALA A 278 17.67 -11.80 -0.20
N ALA A 279 16.53 -12.50 -0.31
CA ALA A 279 16.21 -13.65 0.55
C ALA A 279 17.27 -14.75 0.48
N ASP A 280 17.82 -15.01 -0.71
CA ASP A 280 18.82 -16.05 -0.96
C ASP A 280 20.29 -15.60 -0.69
N GLY A 281 20.47 -14.41 -0.09
CA GLY A 281 21.77 -13.87 0.30
C GLY A 281 22.11 -12.53 -0.32
N GLU A 282 22.33 -12.47 -1.63
CA GLU A 282 22.61 -11.22 -2.35
C GLU A 282 21.33 -10.60 -2.94
N LEU A 283 21.31 -9.26 -3.00
CA LEU A 283 20.23 -8.54 -3.66
C LEU A 283 20.28 -8.78 -5.17
N GLU A 284 19.18 -9.29 -5.75
CA GLU A 284 19.04 -9.57 -7.17
C GLU A 284 17.86 -8.80 -7.78
N ALA A 285 17.98 -8.48 -9.08
CA ALA A 285 16.86 -7.94 -9.82
C ALA A 285 15.72 -8.98 -9.93
N LYS A 286 14.51 -8.54 -9.71
CA LYS A 286 13.30 -9.39 -9.83
C LYS A 286 12.27 -8.65 -10.69
N ASN A 287 11.53 -9.43 -11.49
CA ASN A 287 10.45 -8.89 -12.34
C ASN A 287 9.15 -9.63 -12.06
N ARG A 288 8.20 -8.96 -11.42
CA ARG A 288 6.91 -9.52 -10.97
C ARG A 288 7.05 -10.88 -10.26
N ALA A 289 8.07 -10.99 -9.41
CA ALA A 289 8.27 -12.18 -8.59
C ALA A 289 7.25 -12.21 -7.44
N ALA A 290 6.84 -13.41 -7.06
CA ALA A 290 5.94 -13.61 -5.92
C ALA A 290 6.71 -13.59 -4.60
N THR A 291 6.15 -12.93 -3.58
CA THR A 291 6.68 -12.99 -2.21
C THR A 291 5.58 -13.29 -1.19
N LYS A 292 5.92 -14.12 -0.21
CA LYS A 292 5.20 -14.34 1.05
C LYS A 292 6.05 -13.90 2.24
N LEU A 293 7.09 -13.08 2.02
CA LEU A 293 8.00 -12.70 3.08
C LEU A 293 7.23 -12.06 4.25
N TYR A 294 7.35 -12.70 5.40
CA TYR A 294 6.80 -12.26 6.66
C TYR A 294 7.93 -11.89 7.62
N ILE A 295 8.09 -10.61 7.87
CA ILE A 295 9.14 -10.08 8.74
C ILE A 295 8.57 -9.91 10.15
N MET A 296 9.18 -10.60 11.12
CA MET A 296 8.85 -10.57 12.53
C MET A 296 10.11 -10.35 13.37
N PRO A 297 10.00 -9.96 14.65
CA PRO A 297 11.15 -9.89 15.56
C PRO A 297 12.00 -11.15 15.54
N GLY A 298 13.32 -10.95 15.34
CA GLY A 298 14.30 -12.01 15.06
C GLY A 298 14.72 -12.10 13.59
N TYR A 299 14.05 -11.36 12.67
CA TYR A 299 14.50 -11.24 11.31
C TYR A 299 15.75 -10.35 11.22
N GLU A 300 16.75 -10.79 10.47
CA GLU A 300 17.97 -10.05 10.19
C GLU A 300 17.84 -9.32 8.84
N TYR A 301 17.78 -7.98 8.88
CA TYR A 301 17.71 -7.16 7.68
C TYR A 301 19.01 -7.22 6.88
N LYS A 302 18.92 -7.46 5.58
CA LYS A 302 20.06 -7.65 4.69
C LYS A 302 20.40 -6.39 3.90
N VAL A 303 19.38 -5.61 3.56
CA VAL A 303 19.52 -4.46 2.64
C VAL A 303 19.20 -3.14 3.32
N VAL A 304 18.13 -3.08 4.12
CA VAL A 304 17.57 -1.84 4.63
C VAL A 304 18.28 -1.38 5.90
N ASP A 305 18.74 -0.12 5.93
CA ASP A 305 19.45 0.50 7.06
C ASP A 305 18.60 1.51 7.84
N SER A 306 17.49 1.99 7.26
CA SER A 306 16.53 2.90 7.89
C SER A 306 15.17 2.79 7.20
N ILE A 307 14.09 3.06 7.92
CA ILE A 307 12.72 2.94 7.40
C ILE A 307 11.94 4.23 7.69
N ILE A 308 11.30 4.77 6.65
CA ILE A 308 10.27 5.80 6.78
C ILE A 308 8.91 5.11 6.61
N THR A 309 8.00 5.24 7.57
CA THR A 309 6.72 4.52 7.53
C THR A 309 5.62 5.28 8.28
N ASN A 310 4.38 4.77 8.24
CA ASN A 310 3.25 5.27 9.01
C ASN A 310 3.15 4.56 10.37
N PHE A 311 2.23 5.01 11.22
CA PHE A 311 1.78 4.25 12.39
C PHE A 311 0.76 3.19 11.94
N HIS A 312 0.98 1.93 12.32
CA HIS A 312 0.27 0.77 11.78
C HIS A 312 -0.86 0.29 12.70
N VAL A 313 -1.79 -0.46 12.12
CA VAL A 313 -2.92 -1.09 12.81
C VAL A 313 -2.43 -2.02 13.94
N PRO A 314 -3.10 -2.08 15.10
CA PRO A 314 -2.81 -3.08 16.14
C PRO A 314 -2.85 -4.49 15.58
N ARG A 315 -2.01 -5.38 16.09
CA ARG A 315 -1.94 -6.80 15.71
C ARG A 315 -1.71 -7.03 14.22
N SER A 316 -1.02 -6.11 13.52
CA SER A 316 -0.74 -6.23 12.09
C SER A 316 0.65 -6.75 11.81
N THR A 317 0.81 -7.41 10.66
CA THR A 317 2.11 -7.84 10.13
C THR A 317 3.06 -6.65 9.95
N LEU A 318 2.53 -5.45 9.71
CA LEU A 318 3.31 -4.22 9.54
C LEU A 318 3.90 -3.73 10.86
N LEU A 319 3.14 -3.81 11.96
CA LEU A 319 3.64 -3.49 13.30
C LEU A 319 4.74 -4.48 13.73
N MET A 320 4.61 -5.76 13.35
CA MET A 320 5.63 -6.77 13.60
C MET A 320 6.91 -6.49 12.80
N LEU A 321 6.79 -6.05 11.53
CA LEU A 321 7.92 -5.68 10.68
C LEU A 321 8.72 -4.52 11.28
N VAL A 322 8.10 -3.44 11.69
CA VAL A 322 8.81 -2.30 12.31
C VAL A 322 9.39 -2.66 13.68
N SER A 323 8.74 -3.56 14.41
CA SER A 323 9.25 -4.11 15.66
C SER A 323 10.45 -5.04 15.45
N ALA A 324 10.55 -5.70 14.31
CA ALA A 324 11.72 -6.48 13.92
C ALA A 324 12.92 -5.59 13.58
N PHE A 325 12.66 -4.40 13.00
CA PHE A 325 13.73 -3.47 12.61
C PHE A 325 14.38 -2.77 13.81
N SER A 326 13.59 -2.38 14.79
CA SER A 326 14.09 -1.72 16.01
C SER A 326 14.04 -2.69 17.20
N SER A 327 13.04 -2.59 18.02
CA SER A 327 12.60 -3.60 18.97
C SER A 327 11.11 -3.38 19.26
N ARG A 328 10.42 -4.42 19.70
CA ARG A 328 9.03 -4.30 20.10
C ARG A 328 8.82 -3.21 21.14
N ASP A 329 9.65 -3.17 22.16
CA ASP A 329 9.46 -2.26 23.30
C ASP A 329 9.70 -0.79 22.90
N ILE A 330 10.69 -0.52 22.05
CA ILE A 330 10.94 0.81 21.49
C ILE A 330 9.75 1.24 20.64
N VAL A 331 9.27 0.38 19.75
CA VAL A 331 8.14 0.69 18.85
C VAL A 331 6.87 0.93 19.66
N MET A 332 6.54 0.08 20.61
CA MET A 332 5.35 0.25 21.44
C MET A 332 5.41 1.54 22.28
N ASN A 333 6.58 1.89 22.84
CA ASN A 333 6.79 3.17 23.51
C ASN A 333 6.59 4.36 22.56
N ALA A 334 7.09 4.27 21.33
CA ALA A 334 6.90 5.30 20.30
C ALA A 334 5.40 5.50 19.96
N TYR A 335 4.62 4.42 19.90
CA TYR A 335 3.17 4.48 19.67
C TYR A 335 2.42 5.12 20.82
N GLU A 336 2.78 4.79 22.08
CA GLU A 336 2.20 5.46 23.25
C GLU A 336 2.55 6.94 23.28
N GLU A 337 3.79 7.30 22.97
CA GLU A 337 4.22 8.70 22.90
C GLU A 337 3.53 9.46 21.75
N ALA A 338 3.30 8.79 20.60
CA ALA A 338 2.54 9.35 19.50
C ALA A 338 1.12 9.73 19.92
N LYS A 339 0.43 8.87 20.68
CA LYS A 339 -0.90 9.17 21.21
C LYS A 339 -0.89 10.36 22.18
N ARG A 340 0.10 10.44 23.07
CA ARG A 340 0.24 11.58 24.02
C ARG A 340 0.48 12.92 23.34
N ASN A 341 1.04 12.89 22.13
CA ASN A 341 1.38 14.08 21.35
C ASN A 341 0.45 14.31 20.16
N ASP A 342 -0.77 13.75 20.19
CA ASP A 342 -1.80 13.96 19.17
C ASP A 342 -1.33 13.66 17.75
N TYR A 343 -0.55 12.58 17.56
CA TYR A 343 -0.26 12.06 16.23
C TYR A 343 -1.49 11.38 15.66
N ARG A 344 -1.63 11.49 14.36
CA ARG A 344 -2.67 10.81 13.59
C ARG A 344 -2.13 9.51 13.03
N PHE A 345 -2.97 8.50 12.98
CA PHE A 345 -2.58 7.14 12.64
C PHE A 345 -3.06 6.73 11.26
N PHE A 346 -2.44 5.67 10.73
CA PHE A 346 -2.74 4.95 9.47
C PHE A 346 -2.45 5.78 8.21
N SER A 347 -3.12 5.46 7.08
CA SER A 347 -2.76 5.88 5.73
C SER A 347 -2.63 7.39 5.51
N PHE A 348 -3.53 8.18 6.08
CA PHE A 348 -3.50 9.66 6.00
C PHE A 348 -2.92 10.31 7.25
N GLY A 349 -2.44 9.50 8.17
CA GLY A 349 -1.88 9.95 9.44
C GLY A 349 -0.52 10.61 9.31
N ASP A 350 0.22 10.54 10.39
CA ASP A 350 1.57 11.07 10.52
C ASP A 350 2.61 9.97 10.26
N SER A 351 3.87 10.35 10.18
CA SER A 351 4.97 9.48 9.79
C SER A 351 5.92 9.18 10.94
N MET A 352 6.64 8.09 10.80
CA MET A 352 7.72 7.65 11.67
C MET A 352 8.97 7.35 10.84
N MET A 353 10.15 7.71 11.32
CA MET A 353 11.44 7.33 10.77
C MET A 353 12.22 6.53 11.81
N LEU A 354 12.58 5.29 11.47
CA LEU A 354 13.42 4.41 12.26
C LEU A 354 14.86 4.50 11.74
N LEU A 355 15.82 4.87 12.61
CA LEU A 355 17.24 5.08 12.28
C LEU A 355 18.12 3.87 12.59
#